data_d5cd9eb8a5d11be40da62af66da1cfec
#
_entry.id   d5cd9eb8a5d11be40da62af66da1cfec
#
_cell.length_a   1.000
_cell.length_b   1.000
_cell.length_c   1.000
_cell.angle_alpha   90.00
_cell.angle_beta   90.00
_cell.angle_gamma   90.00
#
_symmetry.space_group_name_H-M   'P 1'
#
loop_
_entity.id
_entity.type
_entity.pdbx_description
1 polymer ?
#
loop_
_entity_poly.entity_id
_entity_poly.type
_entity_poly.pdbx_seq_one_letter_code
_entity_poly.pdbx_strand_id
1 'polypeptide(L)'
;MFIRKAQSERALTQQRHAFEQQLAVCRDELNAIRQHLACIEFSPDGVILDANARFLALVGYRLEDIRGQHHRMFCEPSYAASPEYAAFWRQLAQGQSQHATFRRLAKSGRIIWLEASYFPVRQADGQVVKVVKLASDVTDSHFALLEKTAMFTALNHSLAVIEFKPDGTILTANDNFLRTTGYSLAQIQGKHHAMFCTDNFYRENPNFWKQLAAGHFMSGRFERRNSAGERVWVEATYNPIVDADGKVYKVIKFASDITNRVMAKLEAATVATDASRQTSQIAHEAREKLDEVMGISDEIARYASEATAVSARLDAQIHSINDIVATIQSIANQTNLLSLNAAIEAARAGESGRGFAIVADEVRKLAARTSEATTEIGSVAHANTELTQQIASQIDRINTISTSGQAKVQHVCTRIAGVDDSVANLLDVVARLEE
;
A
#
# COMPACT_ATOMS: atom_id res chain seq x y z
N MET A 1 62.75 70.86 59.83
CA MET A 1 62.37 70.95 58.42
C MET A 1 62.69 69.62 57.64
N PHE A 2 63.86 69.01 57.78
CA PHE A 2 64.32 67.79 57.11
C PHE A 2 63.49 66.52 57.39
N ILE A 3 63.05 66.30 58.64
CA ILE A 3 62.32 65.11 59.07
C ILE A 3 60.92 65.06 58.38
N ARG A 4 60.22 66.15 58.25
CA ARG A 4 58.91 66.26 57.58
C ARG A 4 59.03 66.01 56.08
N LYS A 5 60.11 66.42 55.41
CA LYS A 5 60.38 66.21 54.01
C LYS A 5 60.63 64.76 53.73
N ALA A 6 61.42 64.05 54.54
CA ALA A 6 61.71 62.61 54.43
C ALA A 6 60.47 61.73 54.70
N GLN A 7 59.57 62.11 55.60
CA GLN A 7 58.30 61.46 55.85
C GLN A 7 57.32 61.60 54.66
N SER A 8 57.27 62.81 54.04
CA SER A 8 56.45 63.07 52.87
C SER A 8 56.94 62.30 51.66
N GLU A 9 58.28 62.18 51.46
CA GLU A 9 58.89 61.41 50.38
C GLU A 9 58.61 59.89 50.54
N ARG A 10 58.70 59.36 51.75
CA ARG A 10 58.35 57.93 52.02
C ARG A 10 56.87 57.64 51.79
N ALA A 11 55.94 58.52 52.21
CA ALA A 11 54.53 58.38 51.98
C ALA A 11 54.19 58.38 50.48
N LEU A 12 54.82 59.31 49.71
CA LEU A 12 54.63 59.38 48.26
C LEU A 12 55.15 58.12 47.55
N THR A 13 56.27 57.58 47.99
CA THR A 13 56.88 56.34 47.47
C THR A 13 55.98 55.14 47.79
N GLN A 14 55.44 55.04 48.97
CA GLN A 14 54.48 53.97 49.33
C GLN A 14 53.17 54.06 48.50
N GLN A 15 52.63 55.26 48.30
CA GLN A 15 51.44 55.50 47.54
C GLN A 15 51.65 55.13 46.03
N ARG A 16 52.84 55.47 45.49
CA ARG A 16 53.20 55.08 44.13
C ARG A 16 53.31 53.56 43.98
N HIS A 17 53.96 52.92 44.95
CA HIS A 17 54.10 51.43 44.94
C HIS A 17 52.77 50.73 45.07
N ALA A 18 51.82 51.20 45.91
CA ALA A 18 50.48 50.67 46.04
C ALA A 18 49.70 50.87 44.74
N PHE A 19 49.83 51.99 44.05
CA PHE A 19 49.20 52.28 42.79
C PHE A 19 49.77 51.41 41.65
N GLU A 20 51.10 51.22 41.60
CA GLU A 20 51.76 50.34 40.63
C GLU A 20 51.30 48.85 40.80
N GLN A 21 51.16 48.38 42.04
CA GLN A 21 50.61 47.05 42.35
C GLN A 21 49.15 46.95 41.93
N GLN A 22 48.34 47.96 42.19
CA GLN A 22 46.94 47.93 41.77
C GLN A 22 46.77 47.91 40.22
N LEU A 23 47.57 48.66 39.50
CA LEU A 23 47.66 48.64 38.04
C LEU A 23 48.10 47.29 37.52
N ALA A 24 49.10 46.64 38.20
CA ALA A 24 49.53 45.30 37.78
C ALA A 24 48.43 44.29 37.95
N VAL A 25 47.70 44.24 39.04
CA VAL A 25 46.55 43.37 39.28
C VAL A 25 45.47 43.58 38.21
N CYS A 26 45.01 44.83 37.97
CA CYS A 26 44.03 45.11 36.93
C CYS A 26 44.49 44.68 35.53
N ARG A 27 45.78 44.86 35.22
CA ARG A 27 46.33 44.40 33.92
C ARG A 27 46.33 42.90 33.82
N ASP A 28 46.68 42.17 34.88
CA ASP A 28 46.69 40.71 34.89
C ASP A 28 45.28 40.11 34.80
N GLU A 29 44.30 40.70 35.47
CA GLU A 29 42.86 40.36 35.32
C GLU A 29 42.37 40.57 33.89
N LEU A 30 42.65 41.72 33.28
CA LEU A 30 42.31 41.99 31.87
C LEU A 30 43.00 41.01 30.90
N ASN A 31 44.27 40.66 31.16
CA ASN A 31 45.01 39.70 30.39
C ASN A 31 44.40 38.29 30.49
N ALA A 32 43.98 37.87 31.66
CA ALA A 32 43.26 36.59 31.85
C ALA A 32 41.98 36.55 31.04
N ILE A 33 41.15 37.60 31.04
CA ILE A 33 39.94 37.68 30.21
C ILE A 33 40.31 37.61 28.72
N ARG A 34 41.31 38.38 28.28
CA ARG A 34 41.76 38.42 26.88
C ARG A 34 42.37 37.10 26.40
N GLN A 35 42.95 36.29 27.29
CA GLN A 35 43.46 34.96 26.95
C GLN A 35 42.35 33.93 26.69
N HIS A 36 41.18 34.07 27.31
CA HIS A 36 40.10 33.07 27.25
C HIS A 36 38.96 33.43 26.30
N LEU A 37 38.72 34.74 26.04
CA LEU A 37 37.66 35.21 25.15
C LEU A 37 38.23 35.83 23.85
N ALA A 38 37.48 35.73 22.75
CA ALA A 38 37.78 36.49 21.54
C ALA A 38 37.49 37.97 21.80
N CYS A 39 38.54 38.82 21.71
CA CYS A 39 38.48 40.23 22.03
C CYS A 39 38.96 41.08 20.83
N ILE A 40 38.22 42.15 20.54
CA ILE A 40 38.59 43.15 19.52
C ILE A 40 38.20 44.55 20.02
N GLU A 41 39.01 45.53 19.74
CA GLU A 41 38.83 46.92 20.14
C GLU A 41 38.58 47.81 18.94
N PHE A 42 37.71 48.79 19.10
CA PHE A 42 37.33 49.73 18.06
C PHE A 42 37.39 51.18 18.60
N SER A 43 37.59 52.12 17.70
CA SER A 43 37.25 53.51 17.96
C SER A 43 35.73 53.70 18.09
N PRO A 44 35.22 54.78 18.67
CA PRO A 44 33.79 55.04 18.83
C PRO A 44 32.99 55.02 17.52
N ASP A 45 33.64 55.26 16.41
CA ASP A 45 33.09 55.22 15.05
C ASP A 45 33.26 53.86 14.36
N GLY A 46 33.80 52.83 15.01
CA GLY A 46 33.87 51.45 14.55
C GLY A 46 35.12 51.08 13.75
N VAL A 47 36.19 51.88 13.78
CA VAL A 47 37.49 51.53 13.23
C VAL A 47 38.23 50.59 14.15
N ILE A 48 38.80 49.51 13.63
CA ILE A 48 39.50 48.49 14.41
C ILE A 48 40.86 49.01 14.91
N LEU A 49 41.04 48.98 16.23
CA LEU A 49 42.25 49.41 16.91
C LEU A 49 43.20 48.24 17.20
N ASP A 50 42.67 47.17 17.76
CA ASP A 50 43.42 45.98 18.16
C ASP A 50 42.52 44.74 18.23
N ALA A 51 43.08 43.54 18.10
CA ALA A 51 42.39 42.27 18.28
C ALA A 51 43.33 41.20 18.80
N ASN A 52 42.82 40.33 19.70
CA ASN A 52 43.63 39.25 20.22
C ASN A 52 43.68 38.03 19.25
N ALA A 53 44.61 37.09 19.52
CA ALA A 53 44.83 35.92 18.67
C ALA A 53 43.56 35.04 18.55
N ARG A 54 42.72 34.98 19.60
CA ARG A 54 41.44 34.19 19.52
C ARG A 54 40.44 34.82 18.56
N PHE A 55 40.28 36.12 18.58
CA PHE A 55 39.39 36.79 17.62
C PHE A 55 39.92 36.65 16.20
N LEU A 56 41.24 36.83 16.00
CA LEU A 56 41.87 36.68 14.68
C LEU A 56 41.70 35.26 14.12
N ALA A 57 41.92 34.24 14.96
CA ALA A 57 41.67 32.85 14.56
C ALA A 57 40.22 32.58 14.17
N LEU A 58 39.27 33.16 14.94
CA LEU A 58 37.85 33.02 14.72
C LEU A 58 37.39 33.58 13.36
N VAL A 59 37.88 34.79 13.01
CA VAL A 59 37.51 35.47 11.74
C VAL A 59 38.44 35.10 10.59
N GLY A 60 39.58 34.44 10.82
CA GLY A 60 40.55 34.03 9.79
C GLY A 60 41.38 35.15 9.18
N TYR A 61 41.53 36.29 9.91
CA TYR A 61 42.34 37.42 9.47
C TYR A 61 43.61 37.52 10.28
N ARG A 62 44.62 38.24 9.73
CA ARG A 62 45.76 38.73 10.51
C ARG A 62 45.45 40.14 11.06
N LEU A 63 46.08 40.52 12.15
CA LEU A 63 45.85 41.83 12.72
C LEU A 63 46.21 42.96 11.76
N GLU A 64 47.29 42.82 11.03
CA GLU A 64 47.74 43.76 9.99
C GLU A 64 46.72 44.00 8.86
N ASP A 65 45.91 42.95 8.54
CA ASP A 65 44.87 43.02 7.49
C ASP A 65 43.64 43.82 7.97
N ILE A 66 43.36 43.89 9.24
CA ILE A 66 42.13 44.46 9.79
C ILE A 66 42.32 45.74 10.58
N ARG A 67 43.50 45.98 11.14
CA ARG A 67 43.79 47.22 11.90
C ARG A 67 43.58 48.43 11.00
N GLY A 68 42.83 49.44 11.50
CA GLY A 68 42.45 50.61 10.74
C GLY A 68 41.28 50.39 9.76
N GLN A 69 40.85 49.17 9.56
CA GLN A 69 39.63 48.88 8.80
C GLN A 69 38.39 49.07 9.68
N HIS A 70 37.22 49.29 9.04
CA HIS A 70 35.98 49.43 9.79
C HIS A 70 35.32 48.08 10.07
N HIS A 71 34.69 47.92 11.24
CA HIS A 71 33.93 46.72 11.67
C HIS A 71 33.01 46.15 10.61
N ARG A 72 32.48 46.98 9.68
CA ARG A 72 31.59 46.57 8.57
C ARG A 72 32.15 45.43 7.71
N MET A 73 33.48 45.26 7.68
CA MET A 73 34.14 44.18 6.95
C MET A 73 33.75 42.79 7.43
N PHE A 74 33.29 42.65 8.65
CA PHE A 74 32.77 41.42 9.23
C PHE A 74 31.26 41.24 9.04
N CYS A 75 30.58 42.20 8.39
CA CYS A 75 29.13 42.23 8.24
C CYS A 75 28.74 41.94 6.81
N GLU A 76 27.52 41.41 6.60
CA GLU A 76 26.94 41.35 5.27
C GLU A 76 26.74 42.76 4.71
N PRO A 77 26.97 42.98 3.42
CA PRO A 77 26.85 44.31 2.78
C PRO A 77 25.49 44.96 3.02
N SER A 78 24.40 44.21 2.99
CA SER A 78 23.04 44.71 3.25
C SER A 78 22.88 45.24 4.66
N TYR A 79 23.37 44.51 5.67
CA TYR A 79 23.34 44.95 7.05
C TYR A 79 24.26 46.15 7.28
N ALA A 80 25.49 46.13 6.74
CA ALA A 80 26.47 47.22 6.88
C ALA A 80 25.97 48.53 6.27
N ALA A 81 25.05 48.50 5.30
CA ALA A 81 24.43 49.69 4.68
C ALA A 81 23.10 50.07 5.35
N SER A 82 22.63 49.35 6.36
CA SER A 82 21.33 49.57 6.97
C SER A 82 21.31 50.72 8.00
N PRO A 83 20.15 51.36 8.23
CA PRO A 83 20.00 52.35 9.29
C PRO A 83 20.26 51.77 10.67
N GLU A 84 19.95 50.50 10.90
CA GLU A 84 20.16 49.77 12.15
C GLU A 84 21.64 49.68 12.48
N TYR A 85 22.50 49.44 11.49
CA TYR A 85 23.95 49.41 11.69
C TYR A 85 24.51 50.80 12.07
N ALA A 86 24.02 51.84 11.43
CA ALA A 86 24.41 53.22 11.79
C ALA A 86 23.92 53.62 13.22
N ALA A 87 22.72 53.18 13.58
CA ALA A 87 22.17 53.37 14.93
C ALA A 87 22.99 52.62 16.00
N PHE A 88 23.41 51.38 15.69
CA PHE A 88 24.23 50.52 16.55
C PHE A 88 25.54 51.26 16.97
N TRP A 89 26.30 51.80 16.01
CA TRP A 89 27.52 52.51 16.31
C TRP A 89 27.28 53.87 17.03
N ARG A 90 26.18 54.56 16.70
CA ARG A 90 25.77 55.78 17.43
C ARG A 90 25.49 55.52 18.90
N GLN A 91 24.77 54.44 19.20
CA GLN A 91 24.46 54.05 20.59
C GLN A 91 25.73 53.71 21.38
N LEU A 92 26.66 52.95 20.74
CA LEU A 92 27.97 52.66 21.34
C LEU A 92 28.79 53.94 21.61
N ALA A 93 28.82 54.89 20.66
CA ALA A 93 29.50 56.18 20.84
C ALA A 93 28.87 57.04 21.96
N GLN A 94 27.55 56.87 22.23
CA GLN A 94 26.86 57.49 23.36
C GLN A 94 27.07 56.75 24.66
N GLY A 95 27.81 55.64 24.66
CA GLY A 95 28.12 54.85 25.84
C GLY A 95 27.06 53.83 26.24
N GLN A 96 26.19 53.41 25.31
CA GLN A 96 25.23 52.32 25.52
C GLN A 96 25.88 51.02 25.11
N SER A 97 25.98 50.07 26.02
CA SER A 97 26.47 48.71 25.72
C SER A 97 25.45 47.92 24.89
N GLN A 98 25.94 47.03 24.03
CA GLN A 98 25.11 46.16 23.22
C GLN A 98 25.47 44.70 23.47
N HIS A 99 24.44 43.84 23.61
CA HIS A 99 24.62 42.37 23.75
C HIS A 99 23.60 41.65 22.88
N ALA A 100 24.07 40.75 22.00
CA ALA A 100 23.22 39.90 21.17
C ALA A 100 24.04 38.80 20.51
N THR A 101 23.34 37.90 19.83
CA THR A 101 23.94 36.99 18.88
C THR A 101 23.99 37.63 17.50
N PHE A 102 25.16 37.77 16.94
CA PHE A 102 25.42 38.49 15.70
C PHE A 102 25.90 37.55 14.62
N ARG A 103 25.30 37.64 13.43
CA ARG A 103 25.80 37.00 12.23
C ARG A 103 26.96 37.81 11.65
N ARG A 104 28.09 37.14 11.39
CA ARG A 104 29.32 37.79 10.90
C ARG A 104 29.93 36.93 9.76
N LEU A 105 30.80 37.58 8.97
CA LEU A 105 31.54 36.94 7.87
C LEU A 105 33.01 36.82 8.24
N ALA A 106 33.55 35.59 8.16
CA ALA A 106 34.97 35.34 8.21
C ALA A 106 35.65 35.68 6.85
N LYS A 107 37.00 35.75 6.85
CA LYS A 107 37.80 36.03 5.64
C LYS A 107 37.50 35.07 4.47
N SER A 108 37.19 33.81 4.78
CA SER A 108 36.79 32.76 3.80
C SER A 108 35.40 32.93 3.20
N GLY A 109 34.62 33.93 3.65
CA GLY A 109 33.18 34.05 3.35
C GLY A 109 32.29 33.17 4.22
N ARG A 110 32.83 32.33 5.13
CA ARG A 110 32.06 31.50 6.04
C ARG A 110 31.26 32.39 7.01
N ILE A 111 29.97 32.03 7.19
CA ILE A 111 29.10 32.65 8.17
C ILE A 111 29.46 32.10 9.53
N ILE A 112 29.65 33.00 10.48
CA ILE A 112 29.88 32.70 11.92
C ILE A 112 28.83 33.43 12.75
N TRP A 113 28.36 32.76 13.79
CA TRP A 113 27.44 33.34 14.76
C TRP A 113 28.16 33.59 16.05
N LEU A 114 28.21 34.89 16.46
CA LEU A 114 28.94 35.34 17.63
C LEU A 114 27.96 35.84 18.68
N GLU A 115 27.88 35.17 19.81
CA GLU A 115 27.34 35.81 21.01
C GLU A 115 28.34 36.82 21.51
N ALA A 116 27.98 38.09 21.49
CA ALA A 116 28.94 39.16 21.74
C ALA A 116 28.35 40.33 22.54
N SER A 117 29.23 40.87 23.39
CA SER A 117 28.97 42.13 24.12
C SER A 117 29.95 43.18 23.66
N TYR A 118 29.46 44.38 23.40
CA TYR A 118 30.23 45.57 23.07
C TYR A 118 30.16 46.54 24.24
N PHE A 119 31.32 46.89 24.79
CA PHE A 119 31.48 47.73 25.98
C PHE A 119 32.16 49.04 25.60
N PRO A 120 31.43 50.18 25.60
CA PRO A 120 32.05 51.51 25.49
C PRO A 120 32.92 51.81 26.71
N VAL A 121 34.20 52.11 26.50
CA VAL A 121 35.13 52.49 27.53
C VAL A 121 35.17 54.04 27.57
N ARG A 122 34.87 54.62 28.76
CA ARG A 122 34.83 56.07 28.97
C ARG A 122 36.06 56.54 29.73
N GLN A 123 36.50 57.73 29.40
CA GLN A 123 37.43 58.48 30.26
C GLN A 123 36.73 59.16 31.44
N ALA A 124 37.50 59.81 32.35
CA ALA A 124 36.99 60.45 33.50
C ALA A 124 36.05 61.63 33.18
N ASP A 125 36.18 62.23 32.00
CA ASP A 125 35.31 63.30 31.49
C ASP A 125 33.97 62.79 30.90
N GLY A 126 33.78 61.43 30.87
CA GLY A 126 32.57 60.79 30.35
C GLY A 126 32.61 60.52 28.89
N GLN A 127 33.64 60.95 28.14
CA GLN A 127 33.76 60.71 26.70
C GLN A 127 34.13 59.23 26.43
N VAL A 128 33.47 58.58 25.44
CA VAL A 128 33.82 57.24 24.99
C VAL A 128 35.08 57.32 24.13
N VAL A 129 36.13 56.62 24.53
CA VAL A 129 37.44 56.61 23.85
C VAL A 129 37.67 55.40 23.00
N LYS A 130 37.02 54.26 23.34
CA LYS A 130 37.05 53.03 22.56
C LYS A 130 35.87 52.14 22.92
N VAL A 131 35.58 51.18 22.07
CA VAL A 131 34.60 50.10 22.28
C VAL A 131 35.36 48.78 22.34
N VAL A 132 35.22 48.02 23.42
CA VAL A 132 35.75 46.68 23.53
C VAL A 132 34.64 45.67 23.26
N LYS A 133 34.88 44.74 22.34
CA LYS A 133 33.99 43.63 22.07
C LYS A 133 34.58 42.33 22.61
N LEU A 134 33.80 41.64 23.41
CA LEU A 134 34.06 40.25 23.80
C LEU A 134 33.07 39.35 23.07
N ALA A 135 33.54 38.24 22.53
CA ALA A 135 32.72 37.35 21.74
C ALA A 135 33.04 35.86 21.97
N SER A 136 32.00 35.06 21.88
CA SER A 136 32.07 33.58 21.84
C SER A 136 31.48 33.08 20.53
N ASP A 137 32.12 32.09 19.92
CA ASP A 137 31.60 31.40 18.74
C ASP A 137 30.50 30.45 19.18
N VAL A 138 29.29 30.70 18.73
CA VAL A 138 28.10 29.85 18.95
C VAL A 138 27.57 29.24 17.65
N THR A 139 28.39 29.23 16.59
CA THR A 139 27.99 28.81 15.24
C THR A 139 27.42 27.40 15.25
N ASP A 140 28.14 26.44 15.82
CA ASP A 140 27.71 25.04 15.83
C ASP A 140 26.43 24.84 16.67
N SER A 141 26.36 25.46 17.85
CA SER A 141 25.16 25.42 18.69
C SER A 141 23.96 26.07 18.02
N HIS A 142 24.18 27.20 17.33
CA HIS A 142 23.13 27.92 16.60
C HIS A 142 22.57 27.06 15.44
N PHE A 143 23.43 26.46 14.62
CA PHE A 143 23.01 25.57 13.53
C PHE A 143 22.34 24.31 14.06
N ALA A 144 22.85 23.68 15.12
CA ALA A 144 22.22 22.52 15.73
C ALA A 144 20.80 22.82 16.25
N LEU A 145 20.60 24.02 16.83
CA LEU A 145 19.27 24.46 17.26
C LEU A 145 18.34 24.71 16.08
N LEU A 146 18.84 25.36 15.01
CA LEU A 146 18.05 25.58 13.78
C LEU A 146 17.64 24.25 13.15
N GLU A 147 18.53 23.29 13.04
CA GLU A 147 18.28 21.95 12.48
C GLU A 147 17.21 21.20 13.29
N LYS A 148 17.35 21.17 14.62
CA LYS A 148 16.34 20.57 15.51
C LYS A 148 14.96 21.23 15.35
N THR A 149 14.94 22.57 15.28
CA THR A 149 13.70 23.32 15.11
C THR A 149 13.06 23.05 13.74
N ALA A 150 13.86 23.02 12.68
CA ALA A 150 13.38 22.70 11.32
C ALA A 150 12.82 21.27 11.25
N MET A 151 13.51 20.30 11.85
CA MET A 151 13.04 18.91 11.92
C MET A 151 11.72 18.80 12.67
N PHE A 152 11.59 19.43 13.84
CA PHE A 152 10.34 19.45 14.59
C PHE A 152 9.20 20.12 13.80
N THR A 153 9.49 21.22 13.11
CA THR A 153 8.53 21.91 12.25
C THR A 153 8.05 21.00 11.11
N ALA A 154 8.95 20.27 10.45
CA ALA A 154 8.60 19.33 9.41
C ALA A 154 7.69 18.18 9.91
N LEU A 155 8.01 17.60 11.07
CA LEU A 155 7.17 16.60 11.73
C LEU A 155 5.79 17.16 12.06
N ASN A 156 5.75 18.38 12.59
CA ASN A 156 4.51 19.06 12.99
C ASN A 156 3.61 19.40 11.78
N HIS A 157 4.18 19.62 10.58
CA HIS A 157 3.41 19.79 9.35
C HIS A 157 2.86 18.49 8.79
N SER A 158 3.57 17.37 8.99
CA SER A 158 3.23 16.08 8.37
C SER A 158 2.35 15.19 9.23
N LEU A 159 2.45 15.29 10.56
CA LEU A 159 1.79 14.40 11.51
C LEU A 159 0.79 15.16 12.39
N ALA A 160 -0.23 14.45 12.86
CA ALA A 160 -1.07 14.89 13.94
C ALA A 160 -0.27 14.78 15.26
N VAL A 161 -0.02 15.92 15.94
CA VAL A 161 0.79 15.97 17.15
C VAL A 161 -0.06 16.49 18.31
N ILE A 162 0.03 15.83 19.45
CA ILE A 162 -0.60 16.25 20.69
C ILE A 162 0.31 15.95 21.87
N GLU A 163 0.36 16.86 22.82
CA GLU A 163 1.18 16.76 24.03
C GLU A 163 0.32 16.59 25.27
N PHE A 164 0.81 15.78 26.19
CA PHE A 164 0.12 15.44 27.43
C PHE A 164 1.06 15.61 28.64
N LYS A 165 0.49 15.85 29.80
CA LYS A 165 1.15 15.58 31.08
C LYS A 165 1.31 14.06 31.25
N PRO A 166 2.20 13.60 32.15
CA PRO A 166 2.39 12.16 32.41
C PRO A 166 1.14 11.42 32.87
N ASP A 167 0.12 12.12 33.35
CA ASP A 167 -1.18 11.58 33.77
C ASP A 167 -2.20 11.50 32.63
N GLY A 168 -1.88 11.95 31.40
CA GLY A 168 -2.77 11.97 30.26
C GLY A 168 -3.60 13.24 30.08
N THR A 169 -3.36 14.28 30.89
CA THR A 169 -3.98 15.60 30.71
C THR A 169 -3.39 16.29 29.48
N ILE A 170 -4.22 16.78 28.59
CA ILE A 170 -3.83 17.43 27.33
C ILE A 170 -3.21 18.81 27.61
N LEU A 171 -2.02 19.03 27.08
CA LEU A 171 -1.31 20.32 27.15
C LEU A 171 -1.58 21.17 25.91
N THR A 172 -1.34 20.62 24.73
CA THR A 172 -1.54 21.30 23.45
C THR A 172 -1.66 20.28 22.30
N ALA A 173 -2.14 20.73 21.14
CA ALA A 173 -2.19 19.93 19.92
C ALA A 173 -1.97 20.83 18.70
N ASN A 174 -1.45 20.26 17.61
CA ASN A 174 -1.29 20.97 16.34
C ASN A 174 -2.57 20.93 15.49
N ASP A 175 -2.60 21.74 14.43
CA ASP A 175 -3.73 21.84 13.54
C ASP A 175 -4.09 20.51 12.85
N ASN A 176 -3.08 19.67 12.57
CA ASN A 176 -3.33 18.36 11.99
C ASN A 176 -4.13 17.47 12.94
N PHE A 177 -3.76 17.44 14.23
CA PHE A 177 -4.51 16.69 15.23
C PHE A 177 -5.94 17.23 15.40
N LEU A 178 -6.08 18.55 15.46
CA LEU A 178 -7.39 19.20 15.59
C LEU A 178 -8.30 18.91 14.40
N ARG A 179 -7.75 18.94 13.17
CA ARG A 179 -8.49 18.57 11.96
C ARG A 179 -8.91 17.08 11.96
N THR A 180 -7.99 16.18 12.29
CA THR A 180 -8.26 14.72 12.33
C THR A 180 -9.37 14.39 13.35
N THR A 181 -9.39 15.08 14.49
CA THR A 181 -10.34 14.78 15.57
C THR A 181 -11.58 15.67 15.56
N GLY A 182 -11.59 16.75 14.76
CA GLY A 182 -12.71 17.69 14.66
C GLY A 182 -12.92 18.58 15.91
N TYR A 183 -11.96 18.60 16.85
CA TYR A 183 -12.03 19.46 18.03
C TYR A 183 -11.22 20.75 17.84
N SER A 184 -11.61 21.81 18.53
CA SER A 184 -10.76 22.98 18.73
C SER A 184 -9.82 22.77 19.93
N LEU A 185 -8.68 23.46 19.95
CA LEU A 185 -7.74 23.38 21.08
C LEU A 185 -8.43 23.76 22.42
N ALA A 186 -9.25 24.79 22.43
CA ALA A 186 -9.97 25.22 23.63
C ALA A 186 -10.94 24.14 24.19
N GLN A 187 -11.45 23.26 23.34
CA GLN A 187 -12.33 22.17 23.78
C GLN A 187 -11.57 21.01 24.43
N ILE A 188 -10.30 20.80 24.08
CA ILE A 188 -9.53 19.64 24.54
C ILE A 188 -8.48 19.97 25.59
N GLN A 189 -7.92 21.18 25.59
CA GLN A 189 -6.86 21.59 26.51
C GLN A 189 -7.30 21.43 27.98
N GLY A 190 -6.47 20.82 28.81
CA GLY A 190 -6.76 20.53 30.21
C GLY A 190 -7.67 19.32 30.43
N LYS A 191 -8.27 18.74 29.39
CA LYS A 191 -9.03 17.48 29.49
C LYS A 191 -8.12 16.27 29.42
N HIS A 192 -8.65 15.11 29.79
CA HIS A 192 -7.89 13.86 29.77
C HIS A 192 -8.03 13.17 28.40
N HIS A 193 -6.97 12.49 27.96
CA HIS A 193 -6.90 11.67 26.76
C HIS A 193 -8.11 10.73 26.54
N ALA A 194 -8.74 10.27 27.64
CA ALA A 194 -9.90 9.40 27.60
C ALA A 194 -11.05 9.90 26.72
N MET A 195 -11.16 11.22 26.51
CA MET A 195 -12.21 11.80 25.66
C MET A 195 -12.17 11.34 24.20
N PHE A 196 -11.01 10.88 23.73
CA PHE A 196 -10.84 10.35 22.37
C PHE A 196 -10.98 8.82 22.31
N CYS A 197 -11.06 8.14 23.45
CA CYS A 197 -10.99 6.69 23.54
C CYS A 197 -12.38 6.07 23.51
N THR A 198 -12.45 4.82 23.07
CA THR A 198 -13.62 3.97 23.26
C THR A 198 -13.69 3.50 24.72
N ASP A 199 -14.88 3.11 25.17
CA ASP A 199 -15.13 2.65 26.55
C ASP A 199 -14.27 1.43 26.93
N ASN A 200 -13.83 0.64 25.96
CA ASN A 200 -13.02 -0.55 26.15
C ASN A 200 -11.53 -0.25 26.32
N PHE A 201 -11.04 0.84 25.76
CA PHE A 201 -9.59 1.11 25.68
C PHE A 201 -8.89 0.99 27.04
N TYR A 202 -9.42 1.61 28.08
CA TYR A 202 -8.80 1.59 29.41
C TYR A 202 -9.09 0.29 30.20
N ARG A 203 -10.09 -0.48 29.80
CA ARG A 203 -10.29 -1.84 30.34
C ARG A 203 -9.20 -2.79 29.83
N GLU A 204 -8.86 -2.67 28.57
CA GLU A 204 -7.80 -3.46 27.91
C GLU A 204 -6.40 -2.95 28.27
N ASN A 205 -6.25 -1.64 28.54
CA ASN A 205 -4.99 -0.99 28.82
C ASN A 205 -5.00 -0.21 30.16
N PRO A 206 -5.22 -0.88 31.32
CA PRO A 206 -5.42 -0.19 32.63
C PRO A 206 -4.17 0.56 33.10
N ASN A 207 -2.98 0.21 32.65
CA ASN A 207 -1.72 0.80 33.06
C ASN A 207 -1.10 1.70 31.98
N PHE A 208 -1.85 2.10 30.95
CA PHE A 208 -1.34 2.85 29.80
C PHE A 208 -0.53 4.08 30.21
N TRP A 209 -1.12 5.00 30.98
CA TRP A 209 -0.44 6.21 31.44
C TRP A 209 0.64 5.96 32.51
N LYS A 210 0.50 4.91 33.33
CA LYS A 210 1.54 4.52 34.28
C LYS A 210 2.83 4.07 33.58
N GLN A 211 2.71 3.31 32.48
CA GLN A 211 3.86 2.86 31.69
C GLN A 211 4.53 4.04 30.99
N LEU A 212 3.74 4.96 30.41
CA LEU A 212 4.27 6.19 29.81
C LEU A 212 4.97 7.07 30.84
N ALA A 213 4.40 7.25 32.03
CA ALA A 213 5.02 7.99 33.13
C ALA A 213 6.31 7.33 33.66
N ALA A 214 6.45 6.02 33.50
CA ALA A 214 7.67 5.26 33.82
C ALA A 214 8.73 5.32 32.69
N GLY A 215 8.46 6.02 31.58
CA GLY A 215 9.40 6.20 30.48
C GLY A 215 9.28 5.16 29.36
N HIS A 216 8.28 4.27 29.39
CA HIS A 216 8.06 3.31 28.30
C HIS A 216 7.27 3.97 27.17
N PHE A 217 7.77 3.93 25.94
CA PHE A 217 7.04 4.39 24.78
C PHE A 217 5.97 3.37 24.37
N MET A 218 4.90 3.83 23.74
CA MET A 218 3.84 2.99 23.20
C MET A 218 3.65 3.28 21.72
N SER A 219 3.41 2.23 20.92
CA SER A 219 3.11 2.36 19.51
C SER A 219 2.02 1.37 19.11
N GLY A 220 1.23 1.73 18.10
CA GLY A 220 0.21 0.83 17.58
C GLY A 220 -0.85 1.56 16.77
N ARG A 221 -1.86 0.79 16.36
CA ARG A 221 -3.08 1.28 15.73
C ARG A 221 -4.16 1.42 16.79
N PHE A 222 -4.81 2.55 16.82
CA PHE A 222 -5.78 2.86 17.85
C PHE A 222 -7.07 3.37 17.24
N GLU A 223 -8.19 2.76 17.64
CA GLU A 223 -9.50 3.32 17.38
C GLU A 223 -9.75 4.51 18.32
N ARG A 224 -10.19 5.63 17.76
CA ARG A 224 -10.52 6.85 18.49
C ARG A 224 -11.88 7.37 18.03
N ARG A 225 -12.41 8.33 18.80
CA ARG A 225 -13.65 9.04 18.45
C ARG A 225 -13.34 10.51 18.20
N ASN A 226 -13.88 11.05 17.10
CA ASN A 226 -13.85 12.48 16.81
C ASN A 226 -14.95 13.24 17.56
N SER A 227 -15.03 14.56 17.34
CA SER A 227 -16.02 15.42 17.97
C SER A 227 -17.48 15.12 17.58
N ALA A 228 -17.71 14.46 16.45
CA ALA A 228 -19.02 13.98 16.02
C ALA A 228 -19.39 12.60 16.56
N GLY A 229 -18.47 11.95 17.33
CA GLY A 229 -18.64 10.58 17.82
C GLY A 229 -18.28 9.49 16.80
N GLU A 230 -17.82 9.87 15.61
CA GLU A 230 -17.43 8.92 14.55
C GLU A 230 -16.09 8.26 14.86
N ARG A 231 -15.89 7.06 14.34
CA ARG A 231 -14.64 6.31 14.48
C ARG A 231 -13.54 6.90 13.62
N VAL A 232 -12.40 7.14 14.24
CA VAL A 232 -11.15 7.56 13.59
C VAL A 232 -10.06 6.56 13.94
N TRP A 233 -9.43 5.99 12.94
CA TRP A 233 -8.29 5.12 13.14
C TRP A 233 -7.00 5.89 13.00
N VAL A 234 -6.16 5.81 14.04
CA VAL A 234 -4.85 6.45 14.03
C VAL A 234 -3.74 5.43 14.25
N GLU A 235 -2.72 5.49 13.44
CA GLU A 235 -1.44 4.84 13.72
C GLU A 235 -0.59 5.83 14.50
N ALA A 236 -0.21 5.49 15.73
CA ALA A 236 0.37 6.47 16.63
C ALA A 236 1.49 5.91 17.51
N THR A 237 2.42 6.83 17.89
CA THR A 237 3.45 6.59 18.89
C THR A 237 3.28 7.60 20.02
N TYR A 238 3.41 7.16 21.26
CA TYR A 238 3.42 7.97 22.47
C TYR A 238 4.83 7.95 23.06
N ASN A 239 5.47 9.09 23.13
CA ASN A 239 6.88 9.24 23.45
C ASN A 239 7.05 10.05 24.73
N PRO A 240 7.44 9.42 25.85
CA PRO A 240 7.77 10.14 27.07
C PRO A 240 9.00 11.00 26.89
N ILE A 241 8.94 12.25 27.38
CA ILE A 241 10.04 13.21 27.38
C ILE A 241 10.48 13.42 28.83
N VAL A 242 11.77 13.21 29.08
CA VAL A 242 12.38 13.32 30.39
C VAL A 242 13.08 14.67 30.59
N ASP A 243 13.12 15.14 31.84
CA ASP A 243 13.94 16.27 32.27
C ASP A 243 15.38 15.85 32.54
N ALA A 244 16.18 16.79 33.07
CA ALA A 244 17.60 16.58 33.41
C ALA A 244 17.81 15.50 34.50
N ASP A 245 16.81 15.29 35.34
CA ASP A 245 16.83 14.30 36.44
C ASP A 245 16.29 12.93 35.99
N GLY A 246 15.96 12.77 34.68
CA GLY A 246 15.43 11.55 34.12
C GLY A 246 13.94 11.31 34.38
N LYS A 247 13.20 12.27 34.93
CA LYS A 247 11.79 12.19 35.23
C LYS A 247 10.95 12.60 34.02
N VAL A 248 9.95 11.80 33.67
CA VAL A 248 9.01 12.16 32.60
C VAL A 248 8.20 13.38 33.00
N TYR A 249 8.30 14.48 32.23
CA TYR A 249 7.55 15.71 32.49
C TYR A 249 6.43 15.94 31.44
N LYS A 250 6.52 15.32 30.26
CA LYS A 250 5.45 15.30 29.27
C LYS A 250 5.53 14.06 28.37
N VAL A 251 4.44 13.77 27.66
CA VAL A 251 4.35 12.74 26.63
C VAL A 251 3.94 13.41 25.32
N ILE A 252 4.68 13.17 24.24
CA ILE A 252 4.33 13.64 22.89
C ILE A 252 3.80 12.45 22.08
N LYS A 253 2.61 12.60 21.53
CA LYS A 253 2.03 11.66 20.58
C LYS A 253 2.20 12.19 19.17
N PHE A 254 2.75 11.36 18.31
CA PHE A 254 2.71 11.51 16.86
C PHE A 254 1.71 10.51 16.30
N ALA A 255 0.84 10.96 15.40
CA ALA A 255 -0.19 10.11 14.83
C ALA A 255 -0.42 10.43 13.35
N SER A 256 -0.73 9.38 12.59
CA SER A 256 -1.24 9.47 11.22
C SER A 256 -2.68 8.98 11.20
N ASP A 257 -3.55 9.70 10.52
CA ASP A 257 -4.91 9.24 10.26
C ASP A 257 -4.86 8.12 9.20
N ILE A 258 -5.32 6.95 9.58
CA ILE A 258 -5.40 5.77 8.72
C ILE A 258 -6.85 5.32 8.49
N THR A 259 -7.84 6.17 8.82
CA THR A 259 -9.27 5.84 8.76
C THR A 259 -9.65 5.35 7.36
N ASN A 260 -9.32 6.11 6.32
CA ASN A 260 -9.64 5.73 4.95
C ASN A 260 -8.99 4.40 4.54
N ARG A 261 -7.75 4.15 4.99
CA ARG A 261 -7.03 2.90 4.72
C ARG A 261 -7.69 1.70 5.39
N VAL A 262 -8.10 1.85 6.66
CA VAL A 262 -8.79 0.81 7.41
C VAL A 262 -10.19 0.56 6.85
N MET A 263 -10.95 1.61 6.55
CA MET A 263 -12.30 1.49 5.99
C MET A 263 -12.29 0.83 4.62
N ALA A 264 -11.37 1.22 3.72
CA ALA A 264 -11.22 0.58 2.41
C ALA A 264 -10.82 -0.91 2.53
N LYS A 265 -9.98 -1.26 3.52
CA LYS A 265 -9.61 -2.66 3.81
C LYS A 265 -10.84 -3.47 4.26
N LEU A 266 -11.65 -2.94 5.17
CA LEU A 266 -12.88 -3.60 5.65
C LEU A 266 -13.92 -3.75 4.53
N GLU A 267 -14.11 -2.72 3.72
CA GLU A 267 -15.02 -2.76 2.57
C GLU A 267 -14.58 -3.83 1.56
N ALA A 268 -13.29 -3.87 1.21
CA ALA A 268 -12.74 -4.89 0.33
C ALA A 268 -12.90 -6.31 0.89
N ALA A 269 -12.73 -6.50 2.19
CA ALA A 269 -12.95 -7.78 2.86
C ALA A 269 -14.44 -8.20 2.79
N THR A 270 -15.36 -7.27 3.02
CA THR A 270 -16.81 -7.52 2.91
C THR A 270 -17.19 -7.92 1.48
N VAL A 271 -16.74 -7.16 0.48
CA VAL A 271 -17.01 -7.44 -0.94
C VAL A 271 -16.43 -8.80 -1.35
N ALA A 272 -15.22 -9.12 -0.91
CA ALA A 272 -14.59 -10.42 -1.19
C ALA A 272 -15.35 -11.59 -0.55
N THR A 273 -15.84 -11.42 0.67
CA THR A 273 -16.65 -12.43 1.38
C THR A 273 -17.98 -12.68 0.66
N ASP A 274 -18.67 -11.62 0.26
CA ASP A 274 -19.94 -11.74 -0.47
C ASP A 274 -19.76 -12.36 -1.85
N ALA A 275 -18.71 -11.95 -2.59
CA ALA A 275 -18.36 -12.55 -3.88
C ALA A 275 -18.01 -14.04 -3.74
N SER A 276 -17.29 -14.42 -2.68
CA SER A 276 -16.95 -15.81 -2.38
C SER A 276 -18.19 -16.65 -2.12
N ARG A 277 -19.12 -16.16 -1.30
CA ARG A 277 -20.39 -16.85 -1.02
C ARG A 277 -21.23 -17.04 -2.29
N GLN A 278 -21.35 -15.99 -3.11
CA GLN A 278 -22.06 -16.06 -4.38
C GLN A 278 -21.41 -17.06 -5.37
N THR A 279 -20.08 -17.07 -5.43
CA THR A 279 -19.33 -18.01 -6.29
C THR A 279 -19.54 -19.45 -5.86
N SER A 280 -19.49 -19.74 -4.54
CA SER A 280 -19.80 -21.08 -4.03
C SER A 280 -21.23 -21.53 -4.34
N GLN A 281 -22.20 -20.64 -4.23
CA GLN A 281 -23.58 -20.95 -4.59
C GLN A 281 -23.74 -21.30 -6.07
N ILE A 282 -23.15 -20.49 -6.96
CA ILE A 282 -23.16 -20.75 -8.41
C ILE A 282 -22.46 -22.07 -8.73
N ALA A 283 -21.35 -22.39 -8.08
CA ALA A 283 -20.64 -23.65 -8.24
C ALA A 283 -21.49 -24.86 -7.82
N HIS A 284 -22.23 -24.72 -6.70
CA HIS A 284 -23.15 -25.75 -6.24
C HIS A 284 -24.30 -25.99 -7.24
N GLU A 285 -24.98 -24.93 -7.67
CA GLU A 285 -26.06 -25.02 -8.66
C GLU A 285 -25.58 -25.60 -10.01
N ALA A 286 -24.34 -25.23 -10.41
CA ALA A 286 -23.73 -25.81 -11.61
C ALA A 286 -23.47 -27.31 -11.47
N ARG A 287 -23.06 -27.82 -10.30
CA ARG A 287 -22.90 -29.27 -10.04
C ARG A 287 -24.23 -30.00 -10.15
N GLU A 288 -25.28 -29.48 -9.52
CA GLU A 288 -26.60 -30.09 -9.61
C GLU A 288 -27.05 -30.23 -11.09
N LYS A 289 -26.83 -29.21 -11.90
CA LYS A 289 -27.17 -29.24 -13.34
C LYS A 289 -26.30 -30.22 -14.14
N LEU A 290 -25.04 -30.36 -13.77
CA LEU A 290 -24.17 -31.35 -14.43
C LEU A 290 -24.54 -32.78 -14.07
N ASP A 291 -24.97 -33.06 -12.84
CA ASP A 291 -25.49 -34.36 -12.43
C ASP A 291 -26.78 -34.71 -13.16
N GLU A 292 -27.66 -33.74 -13.37
CA GLU A 292 -28.86 -33.93 -14.24
C GLU A 292 -28.48 -34.27 -15.70
N VAL A 293 -27.48 -33.57 -16.26
CA VAL A 293 -26.97 -33.87 -17.62
C VAL A 293 -26.33 -35.27 -17.71
N MET A 294 -25.61 -35.69 -16.66
CA MET A 294 -25.07 -37.06 -16.60
C MET A 294 -26.21 -38.09 -16.61
N GLY A 295 -27.28 -37.89 -15.84
CA GLY A 295 -28.45 -38.78 -15.85
C GLY A 295 -29.12 -38.86 -17.22
N ILE A 296 -29.29 -37.75 -17.91
CA ILE A 296 -29.81 -37.69 -19.28
C ILE A 296 -28.89 -38.48 -20.25
N SER A 297 -27.58 -38.33 -20.10
CA SER A 297 -26.61 -39.05 -20.95
C SER A 297 -26.67 -40.56 -20.74
N ASP A 298 -26.88 -41.05 -19.52
CA ASP A 298 -27.08 -42.47 -19.22
C ASP A 298 -28.38 -42.98 -19.83
N GLU A 299 -29.48 -42.22 -19.82
CA GLU A 299 -30.70 -42.57 -20.49
C GLU A 299 -30.53 -42.68 -22.01
N ILE A 300 -29.82 -41.74 -22.63
CA ILE A 300 -29.47 -41.76 -24.07
C ILE A 300 -28.70 -43.05 -24.40
N ALA A 301 -27.70 -43.40 -23.60
CA ALA A 301 -26.92 -44.64 -23.81
C ALA A 301 -27.79 -45.91 -23.71
N ARG A 302 -28.74 -45.94 -22.74
CA ARG A 302 -29.70 -47.03 -22.61
C ARG A 302 -30.61 -47.14 -23.84
N TYR A 303 -31.22 -46.04 -24.28
CA TYR A 303 -32.08 -46.02 -25.47
C TYR A 303 -31.32 -46.39 -26.75
N ALA A 304 -30.09 -45.95 -26.90
CA ALA A 304 -29.23 -46.33 -28.01
C ALA A 304 -28.95 -47.87 -28.02
N SER A 305 -28.69 -48.46 -26.84
CA SER A 305 -28.51 -49.89 -26.70
C SER A 305 -29.80 -50.70 -27.08
N GLU A 306 -30.97 -50.23 -26.62
CA GLU A 306 -32.26 -50.83 -26.97
C GLU A 306 -32.52 -50.73 -28.47
N ALA A 307 -32.25 -49.56 -29.08
CA ALA A 307 -32.38 -49.34 -30.51
C ALA A 307 -31.44 -50.26 -31.35
N THR A 308 -30.23 -50.50 -30.86
CA THR A 308 -29.27 -51.42 -31.44
C THR A 308 -29.86 -52.85 -31.47
N ALA A 309 -30.45 -53.32 -30.36
CA ALA A 309 -31.07 -54.65 -30.29
C ALA A 309 -32.28 -54.78 -31.21
N VAL A 310 -33.11 -53.73 -31.35
CA VAL A 310 -34.24 -53.71 -32.27
C VAL A 310 -33.75 -53.72 -33.68
N SER A 311 -32.73 -52.93 -34.06
CA SER A 311 -32.13 -52.94 -35.41
C SER A 311 -31.55 -54.31 -35.77
N ALA A 312 -30.86 -54.99 -34.88
CA ALA A 312 -30.32 -56.32 -35.10
C ALA A 312 -31.47 -57.36 -35.33
N ARG A 313 -32.57 -57.26 -34.62
CA ARG A 313 -33.75 -58.11 -34.83
C ARG A 313 -34.40 -57.83 -36.18
N LEU A 314 -34.49 -56.60 -36.64
CA LEU A 314 -35.03 -56.21 -37.93
C LEU A 314 -34.15 -56.75 -39.03
N ASP A 315 -32.84 -56.64 -38.92
CA ASP A 315 -31.90 -57.23 -39.91
C ASP A 315 -32.06 -58.75 -40.07
N ALA A 316 -32.19 -59.49 -38.93
CA ALA A 316 -32.46 -60.93 -38.95
C ALA A 316 -33.80 -61.26 -39.63
N GLN A 317 -34.85 -60.47 -39.44
CA GLN A 317 -36.14 -60.66 -40.11
C GLN A 317 -36.05 -60.38 -41.59
N ILE A 318 -35.29 -59.35 -42.04
CA ILE A 318 -35.10 -59.07 -43.46
C ILE A 318 -34.33 -60.25 -44.15
N HIS A 319 -33.33 -60.80 -43.49
CA HIS A 319 -32.63 -61.97 -43.99
C HIS A 319 -33.60 -63.13 -44.17
N SER A 320 -34.50 -63.43 -43.23
CA SER A 320 -35.51 -64.46 -43.32
C SER A 320 -36.50 -64.18 -44.46
N ILE A 321 -36.87 -62.92 -44.69
CA ILE A 321 -37.73 -62.54 -45.85
C ILE A 321 -37.00 -62.82 -47.16
N ASN A 322 -35.72 -62.48 -47.27
CA ASN A 322 -34.91 -62.74 -48.46
C ASN A 322 -34.84 -64.26 -48.79
N ASP A 323 -34.70 -65.12 -47.79
CA ASP A 323 -34.70 -66.60 -47.96
C ASP A 323 -36.05 -67.11 -48.46
N ILE A 324 -37.14 -66.53 -47.86
CA ILE A 324 -38.51 -66.90 -48.33
C ILE A 324 -38.72 -66.45 -49.78
N VAL A 325 -38.33 -65.22 -50.13
CA VAL A 325 -38.44 -64.66 -51.46
C VAL A 325 -37.65 -65.46 -52.46
N ALA A 326 -36.43 -65.89 -52.16
CA ALA A 326 -35.62 -66.77 -52.99
C ALA A 326 -36.31 -68.13 -53.23
N THR A 327 -36.92 -68.65 -52.15
CA THR A 327 -37.69 -69.93 -52.26
C THR A 327 -38.89 -69.77 -53.13
N ILE A 328 -39.71 -68.73 -52.98
CA ILE A 328 -40.90 -68.50 -53.82
C ILE A 328 -40.50 -68.24 -55.29
N GLN A 329 -39.39 -67.47 -55.49
CA GLN A 329 -38.86 -67.27 -56.86
C GLN A 329 -38.46 -68.57 -57.51
N SER A 330 -37.84 -69.50 -56.78
CA SER A 330 -37.51 -70.85 -57.27
C SER A 330 -38.75 -71.64 -57.62
N ILE A 331 -39.77 -71.63 -56.77
CA ILE A 331 -41.06 -72.27 -56.98
C ILE A 331 -41.75 -71.70 -58.23
N ALA A 332 -41.77 -70.36 -58.37
CA ALA A 332 -42.36 -69.71 -59.54
C ALA A 332 -41.64 -70.09 -60.83
N ASN A 333 -40.31 -70.15 -60.85
CA ASN A 333 -39.52 -70.61 -62.01
C ASN A 333 -39.80 -72.07 -62.36
N GLN A 334 -39.85 -72.93 -61.32
CA GLN A 334 -40.20 -74.34 -61.52
C GLN A 334 -41.63 -74.51 -62.07
N THR A 335 -42.59 -73.75 -61.51
CA THR A 335 -43.98 -73.77 -61.96
C THR A 335 -44.11 -73.26 -63.40
N ASN A 336 -43.36 -72.23 -63.77
CA ASN A 336 -43.27 -71.71 -65.12
C ASN A 336 -42.72 -72.79 -66.11
N LEU A 337 -41.67 -73.53 -65.73
CA LEU A 337 -41.13 -74.63 -66.53
C LEU A 337 -42.09 -75.78 -66.61
N LEU A 338 -42.79 -76.18 -65.54
CA LEU A 338 -43.79 -77.23 -65.54
C LEU A 338 -44.98 -76.86 -66.41
N SER A 339 -45.45 -75.61 -66.33
CA SER A 339 -46.54 -75.12 -67.18
C SER A 339 -46.15 -75.10 -68.69
N LEU A 340 -44.92 -74.73 -68.99
CA LEU A 340 -44.36 -74.75 -70.32
C LEU A 340 -44.34 -76.20 -70.88
N ASN A 341 -43.86 -77.15 -70.09
CA ASN A 341 -43.86 -78.57 -70.49
C ASN A 341 -45.28 -79.12 -70.68
N ALA A 342 -46.24 -78.75 -69.82
CA ALA A 342 -47.64 -79.10 -69.94
C ALA A 342 -48.29 -78.49 -71.22
N ALA A 343 -47.97 -77.20 -71.52
CA ALA A 343 -48.41 -76.55 -72.74
C ALA A 343 -47.87 -77.25 -74.02
N ILE A 344 -46.62 -77.68 -74.01
CA ILE A 344 -46.00 -78.41 -75.09
C ILE A 344 -46.73 -79.80 -75.31
N GLU A 345 -46.97 -80.54 -74.22
CA GLU A 345 -47.62 -81.86 -74.32
C GLU A 345 -49.10 -81.75 -74.69
N ALA A 346 -49.78 -80.67 -74.19
CA ALA A 346 -51.15 -80.33 -74.62
C ALA A 346 -51.25 -80.03 -76.14
N ALA A 347 -50.25 -79.27 -76.68
CA ALA A 347 -50.14 -79.02 -78.12
C ALA A 347 -49.88 -80.32 -78.91
N ARG A 348 -49.15 -81.29 -78.37
CA ARG A 348 -48.82 -82.57 -78.92
C ARG A 348 -50.03 -83.50 -78.97
N ALA A 349 -51.02 -83.38 -78.04
CA ALA A 349 -52.25 -84.15 -77.98
C ALA A 349 -53.33 -83.59 -78.90
N GLY A 350 -53.12 -82.52 -79.67
CA GLY A 350 -54.02 -82.00 -80.70
C GLY A 350 -55.34 -81.52 -80.11
N GLU A 351 -56.46 -81.80 -80.75
CA GLU A 351 -57.80 -81.41 -80.34
C GLU A 351 -58.18 -81.91 -78.92
N SER A 352 -57.68 -83.07 -78.47
CA SER A 352 -57.93 -83.62 -77.12
C SER A 352 -57.18 -82.88 -76.02
N GLY A 353 -56.09 -82.11 -76.32
CA GLY A 353 -55.27 -81.34 -75.37
C GLY A 353 -55.72 -79.90 -75.20
N ARG A 354 -56.71 -79.39 -75.92
CA ARG A 354 -57.07 -77.96 -75.97
C ARG A 354 -57.47 -77.35 -74.63
N GLY A 355 -58.18 -78.10 -73.76
CA GLY A 355 -58.53 -77.64 -72.38
C GLY A 355 -57.31 -77.57 -71.49
N PHE A 356 -56.38 -78.56 -71.61
CA PHE A 356 -55.10 -78.55 -70.86
C PHE A 356 -54.17 -77.42 -71.29
N ALA A 357 -54.15 -77.04 -72.57
CA ALA A 357 -53.37 -75.94 -73.10
C ALA A 357 -53.76 -74.57 -72.44
N ILE A 358 -55.08 -74.35 -72.32
CA ILE A 358 -55.61 -73.11 -71.67
C ILE A 358 -55.17 -73.04 -70.16
N VAL A 359 -55.30 -74.19 -69.44
CA VAL A 359 -54.89 -74.22 -68.01
C VAL A 359 -53.36 -74.04 -67.87
N ALA A 360 -52.57 -74.68 -68.74
CA ALA A 360 -51.11 -74.54 -68.73
C ALA A 360 -50.68 -73.07 -68.96
N ASP A 361 -51.35 -72.41 -69.93
CA ASP A 361 -51.03 -70.98 -70.19
C ASP A 361 -51.46 -70.07 -69.07
N GLU A 362 -52.60 -70.39 -68.39
CA GLU A 362 -53.00 -69.62 -67.21
C GLU A 362 -52.06 -69.81 -65.97
N VAL A 363 -51.62 -71.10 -65.75
CA VAL A 363 -50.60 -71.38 -64.70
C VAL A 363 -49.29 -70.72 -65.06
N ARG A 364 -48.91 -70.65 -66.34
CA ARG A 364 -47.71 -69.95 -66.79
C ARG A 364 -47.75 -68.43 -66.48
N LYS A 365 -48.89 -67.77 -66.75
CA LYS A 365 -49.17 -66.40 -66.47
C LYS A 365 -49.11 -66.14 -64.96
N LEU A 366 -49.67 -67.04 -64.15
CA LEU A 366 -49.64 -66.92 -62.67
C LEU A 366 -48.23 -67.07 -62.17
N ALA A 367 -47.41 -68.01 -62.67
CA ALA A 367 -46.01 -68.17 -62.33
C ALA A 367 -45.19 -66.91 -62.67
N ALA A 368 -45.43 -66.33 -63.88
CA ALA A 368 -44.78 -65.07 -64.26
C ALA A 368 -45.14 -63.89 -63.31
N ARG A 369 -46.41 -63.74 -62.97
CA ARG A 369 -46.87 -62.73 -62.01
C ARG A 369 -46.30 -62.96 -60.61
N THR A 370 -46.18 -64.25 -60.19
CA THR A 370 -45.56 -64.58 -58.90
C THR A 370 -44.08 -64.22 -58.92
N SER A 371 -43.38 -64.51 -60.03
CA SER A 371 -41.95 -64.11 -60.16
C SER A 371 -41.76 -62.61 -60.17
N GLU A 372 -42.62 -61.81 -60.77
CA GLU A 372 -42.61 -60.40 -60.81
C GLU A 372 -42.83 -59.80 -59.36
N ALA A 373 -43.89 -60.32 -58.70
CA ALA A 373 -44.20 -59.90 -57.30
C ALA A 373 -43.05 -60.24 -56.33
N THR A 374 -42.42 -61.40 -56.47
CA THR A 374 -41.26 -61.79 -55.65
C THR A 374 -40.03 -60.91 -55.92
N THR A 375 -39.82 -60.47 -57.14
CA THR A 375 -38.76 -59.54 -57.51
C THR A 375 -38.98 -58.16 -56.81
N GLU A 376 -40.25 -57.72 -56.84
CA GLU A 376 -40.61 -56.47 -56.15
C GLU A 376 -40.42 -56.55 -54.61
N ILE A 377 -40.85 -57.67 -53.98
CA ILE A 377 -40.64 -57.91 -52.56
C ILE A 377 -39.12 -57.98 -52.26
N GLY A 378 -38.31 -58.60 -53.07
CA GLY A 378 -36.87 -58.66 -52.95
C GLY A 378 -36.22 -57.27 -52.98
N SER A 379 -36.69 -56.40 -53.88
CA SER A 379 -36.24 -55.01 -53.95
C SER A 379 -36.57 -54.26 -52.70
N VAL A 380 -37.76 -54.37 -52.12
CA VAL A 380 -38.18 -53.76 -50.87
C VAL A 380 -37.35 -54.30 -49.70
N ALA A 381 -37.11 -55.61 -49.66
CA ALA A 381 -36.30 -56.26 -48.65
C ALA A 381 -34.83 -55.71 -48.67
N HIS A 382 -34.28 -55.56 -49.90
CA HIS A 382 -32.92 -54.95 -50.03
C HIS A 382 -32.87 -53.50 -49.59
N ALA A 383 -33.86 -52.70 -49.98
CA ALA A 383 -33.95 -51.31 -49.50
C ALA A 383 -34.07 -51.21 -47.95
N ASN A 384 -34.82 -52.13 -47.34
CA ASN A 384 -34.91 -52.22 -45.88
C ASN A 384 -33.57 -52.61 -45.20
N THR A 385 -32.76 -53.48 -45.85
CA THR A 385 -31.40 -53.79 -45.36
C THR A 385 -30.53 -52.54 -45.33
N GLU A 386 -30.53 -51.74 -46.40
CA GLU A 386 -29.78 -50.48 -46.44
C GLU A 386 -30.23 -49.51 -45.37
N LEU A 387 -31.55 -49.37 -45.17
CA LEU A 387 -32.10 -48.48 -44.07
C LEU A 387 -31.69 -48.99 -42.70
N THR A 388 -31.70 -50.27 -42.43
CA THR A 388 -31.28 -50.87 -41.16
C THR A 388 -29.79 -50.63 -40.89
N GLN A 389 -28.95 -50.76 -41.93
CA GLN A 389 -27.51 -50.38 -41.77
C GLN A 389 -27.31 -48.91 -41.49
N GLN A 390 -28.08 -48.02 -42.13
CA GLN A 390 -28.04 -46.59 -41.84
C GLN A 390 -28.47 -46.33 -40.42
N ILE A 391 -29.53 -46.96 -39.91
CA ILE A 391 -29.98 -46.85 -38.52
C ILE A 391 -28.86 -47.29 -37.55
N ALA A 392 -28.24 -48.44 -37.78
CA ALA A 392 -27.13 -48.92 -36.94
C ALA A 392 -25.96 -47.92 -36.86
N SER A 393 -25.58 -47.33 -38.01
CA SER A 393 -24.55 -46.32 -38.09
C SER A 393 -24.93 -45.06 -37.32
N GLN A 394 -26.21 -44.60 -37.37
CA GLN A 394 -26.66 -43.44 -36.60
C GLN A 394 -26.65 -43.70 -35.09
N ILE A 395 -27.04 -44.92 -34.67
CA ILE A 395 -27.00 -45.31 -33.25
C ILE A 395 -25.55 -45.31 -32.72
N ASP A 396 -24.60 -45.83 -33.51
CA ASP A 396 -23.18 -45.80 -33.13
C ASP A 396 -22.64 -44.36 -32.93
N ARG A 397 -23.06 -43.47 -33.86
CA ARG A 397 -22.74 -42.03 -33.70
C ARG A 397 -23.36 -41.43 -32.45
N ILE A 398 -24.60 -41.75 -32.09
CA ILE A 398 -25.26 -41.31 -30.87
C ILE A 398 -24.48 -41.78 -29.66
N ASN A 399 -24.06 -43.04 -29.59
CA ASN A 399 -23.24 -43.58 -28.51
C ASN A 399 -21.91 -42.84 -28.36
N THR A 400 -21.23 -42.57 -29.48
CA THR A 400 -19.95 -41.82 -29.48
C THR A 400 -20.14 -40.43 -28.96
N ILE A 401 -21.19 -39.73 -29.37
CA ILE A 401 -21.50 -38.36 -28.90
C ILE A 401 -21.85 -38.37 -27.39
N SER A 402 -22.67 -39.33 -26.94
CA SER A 402 -23.05 -39.45 -25.53
C SER A 402 -21.83 -39.70 -24.64
N THR A 403 -20.96 -40.66 -25.01
CA THR A 403 -19.74 -40.95 -24.25
C THR A 403 -18.78 -39.73 -24.18
N SER A 404 -18.61 -39.05 -25.32
CA SER A 404 -17.81 -37.82 -25.39
C SER A 404 -18.41 -36.72 -24.53
N GLY A 405 -19.75 -36.60 -24.49
CA GLY A 405 -20.49 -35.68 -23.63
C GLY A 405 -20.23 -35.93 -22.16
N GLN A 406 -20.37 -37.20 -21.72
CA GLN A 406 -20.09 -37.60 -20.33
C GLN A 406 -18.66 -37.23 -19.89
N ALA A 407 -17.65 -37.52 -20.73
CA ALA A 407 -16.26 -37.18 -20.44
C ALA A 407 -16.06 -35.66 -20.25
N LYS A 408 -16.72 -34.84 -21.07
CA LYS A 408 -16.67 -33.38 -20.96
C LYS A 408 -17.34 -32.88 -19.66
N VAL A 409 -18.51 -33.43 -19.32
CA VAL A 409 -19.20 -33.11 -18.06
C VAL A 409 -18.33 -33.45 -16.88
N GLN A 410 -17.72 -34.65 -16.84
CA GLN A 410 -16.80 -35.04 -15.76
C GLN A 410 -15.63 -34.10 -15.62
N HIS A 411 -15.05 -33.63 -16.72
CA HIS A 411 -13.98 -32.62 -16.70
C HIS A 411 -14.45 -31.29 -16.12
N VAL A 412 -15.68 -30.84 -16.43
CA VAL A 412 -16.23 -29.61 -15.86
C VAL A 412 -16.48 -29.77 -14.35
N CYS A 413 -17.01 -30.90 -13.89
CA CYS A 413 -17.19 -31.21 -12.48
C CYS A 413 -15.86 -31.08 -11.68
N THR A 414 -14.78 -31.63 -12.25
CA THR A 414 -13.44 -31.53 -11.66
C THR A 414 -12.98 -30.07 -11.53
N ARG A 415 -13.24 -29.24 -12.54
CA ARG A 415 -12.88 -27.83 -12.52
C ARG A 415 -13.71 -27.02 -11.51
N ILE A 416 -15.00 -27.35 -11.37
CA ILE A 416 -15.86 -26.72 -10.35
C ILE A 416 -15.36 -27.06 -8.93
N ALA A 417 -14.86 -28.28 -8.69
CA ALA A 417 -14.23 -28.63 -7.41
C ALA A 417 -13.05 -27.70 -7.10
N GLY A 418 -12.21 -27.36 -8.09
CA GLY A 418 -11.11 -26.39 -7.90
C GLY A 418 -11.56 -24.94 -7.63
N VAL A 419 -12.80 -24.59 -8.02
CA VAL A 419 -13.38 -23.27 -7.65
C VAL A 419 -13.64 -23.20 -6.15
N ASP A 420 -14.17 -24.26 -5.54
CA ASP A 420 -14.39 -24.29 -4.08
C ASP A 420 -13.09 -24.14 -3.29
N ASP A 421 -12.02 -24.81 -3.72
CA ASP A 421 -10.69 -24.66 -3.10
C ASP A 421 -10.18 -23.21 -3.23
N SER A 422 -10.41 -22.57 -4.37
CA SER A 422 -10.01 -21.19 -4.61
C SER A 422 -10.78 -20.21 -3.73
N VAL A 423 -12.08 -20.44 -3.55
CA VAL A 423 -12.94 -19.66 -2.66
C VAL A 423 -12.51 -19.84 -1.20
N ALA A 424 -12.20 -21.04 -0.75
CA ALA A 424 -11.72 -21.31 0.61
C ALA A 424 -10.40 -20.57 0.87
N ASN A 425 -9.46 -20.59 -0.08
CA ASN A 425 -8.20 -19.85 0.03
C ASN A 425 -8.42 -18.34 0.09
N LEU A 426 -9.36 -17.80 -0.71
CA LEU A 426 -9.68 -16.36 -0.68
C LEU A 426 -10.25 -15.95 0.68
N LEU A 427 -11.14 -16.73 1.26
CA LEU A 427 -11.70 -16.47 2.60
C LEU A 427 -10.62 -16.50 3.70
N ASP A 428 -9.64 -17.41 3.61
CA ASP A 428 -8.49 -17.43 4.54
C ASP A 428 -7.64 -16.15 4.41
N VAL A 429 -7.38 -15.68 3.18
CA VAL A 429 -6.68 -14.41 2.95
C VAL A 429 -7.47 -13.24 3.51
N VAL A 430 -8.79 -13.20 3.32
CA VAL A 430 -9.67 -12.14 3.85
C VAL A 430 -9.64 -12.13 5.38
N ALA A 431 -9.73 -13.29 6.03
CA ALA A 431 -9.66 -13.39 7.49
C ALA A 431 -8.34 -12.82 8.05
N ARG A 432 -7.21 -13.11 7.41
CA ARG A 432 -5.90 -12.53 7.79
C ARG A 432 -5.79 -11.02 7.50
N LEU A 433 -6.62 -10.48 6.62
CA LEU A 433 -6.68 -9.04 6.41
C LEU A 433 -7.43 -8.31 7.53
N GLU A 434 -8.33 -8.98 8.24
CA GLU A 434 -9.08 -8.40 9.36
C GLU A 434 -8.26 -8.32 10.67
N GLU A 435 -7.23 -9.16 10.81
CA GLU A 435 -6.24 -9.04 11.89
C GLU A 435 -5.25 -7.88 11.65
#